data_3385a81fa19a09d924206c609d84dc9a
#
_entry.id   3385a81fa19a09d924206c609d84dc9a
#
_cell.length_a   1.000
_cell.length_b   1.000
_cell.length_c   1.000
_cell.angle_alpha   90.00
_cell.angle_beta   90.00
_cell.angle_gamma   90.00
#
_symmetry.space_group_name_H-M   'P 1'
#
loop_
_entity.id
_entity.type
_entity.pdbx_description
1 polymer ?
#
loop_
_entity_poly.entity_id
_entity_poly.type
_entity_poly.pdbx_seq_one_letter_code
_entity_poly.pdbx_strand_id
1 'polypeptide(L)'
;MKSMTGFGRSKLEINSREYIVEIKSVNHKYSDISIKLPRNIMCFEEKIKKIISNNISRGKVDVFVTFNNYSEEGKDVVINKELAQNYINQLKELAQENGLDDKIRVTEITKMPDVLQLKIQDAESDVIWQELEKCVTEAVNNFVEMREVEGERIKQDLLTRINNVESLVNSIFSNTTGLIEEYVVKLRERIKEILSTDVVDEARLAQEIVIYADKCSVEEELTRLRSHISQFRSLLETKELVGKRIDFLIQEMNRETNTIASKSVKLEITNLAIEIKTAIEDIREQVQNIE
;
A
#
# COMPACT_ATOMS: atom_id res chain seq x y z
N MET A 1 -0.14 12.60 5.41
CA MET A 1 -0.51 11.34 4.73
C MET A 1 0.65 10.90 3.85
N LYS A 2 1.04 9.61 3.87
CA LYS A 2 2.15 9.09 3.06
C LYS A 2 1.64 7.94 2.19
N SER A 3 2.21 7.80 0.98
CA SER A 3 1.97 6.60 0.15
C SER A 3 2.68 5.39 0.73
N MET A 4 2.09 4.19 0.61
CA MET A 4 2.77 2.94 0.94
C MET A 4 3.78 2.51 -0.13
N THR A 5 3.67 3.03 -1.34
CA THR A 5 4.63 2.84 -2.42
C THR A 5 5.64 3.97 -2.44
N GLY A 6 6.87 3.67 -2.74
CA GLY A 6 7.92 4.68 -2.83
C GLY A 6 9.22 4.11 -3.38
N PHE A 7 10.09 5.01 -3.81
CA PHE A 7 11.44 4.74 -4.27
C PHE A 7 12.38 5.81 -3.75
N GLY A 8 13.51 5.40 -3.21
CA GLY A 8 14.60 6.29 -2.82
C GLY A 8 15.91 5.74 -3.31
N ARG A 9 16.78 6.61 -3.81
CA ARG A 9 18.13 6.25 -4.25
C ARG A 9 19.11 7.31 -3.80
N SER A 10 20.28 6.85 -3.36
CA SER A 10 21.44 7.70 -3.15
C SER A 10 22.67 7.03 -3.74
N LYS A 11 23.58 7.84 -4.25
CA LYS A 11 24.89 7.43 -4.74
C LYS A 11 25.95 8.32 -4.11
N LEU A 12 26.91 7.71 -3.45
CA LEU A 12 28.04 8.41 -2.82
C LEU A 12 29.35 7.83 -3.32
N GLU A 13 30.24 8.70 -3.80
CA GLU A 13 31.60 8.35 -4.16
C GLU A 13 32.57 9.12 -3.24
N ILE A 14 33.30 8.40 -2.41
CA ILE A 14 34.26 8.98 -1.46
C ILE A 14 35.44 8.01 -1.23
N ASN A 15 36.66 8.52 -1.10
CA ASN A 15 37.87 7.75 -0.81
C ASN A 15 38.06 6.53 -1.74
N SER A 16 37.84 6.69 -3.04
CA SER A 16 37.88 5.62 -4.04
C SER A 16 36.89 4.46 -3.73
N ARG A 17 35.81 4.74 -3.02
CA ARG A 17 34.71 3.82 -2.74
C ARG A 17 33.43 4.39 -3.31
N GLU A 18 32.61 3.50 -3.89
CA GLU A 18 31.30 3.83 -4.42
C GLU A 18 30.22 3.07 -3.63
N TYR A 19 29.25 3.82 -3.14
CA TYR A 19 28.07 3.33 -2.45
C TYR A 19 26.84 3.68 -3.26
N ILE A 20 25.99 2.71 -3.54
CA ILE A 20 24.69 2.94 -4.14
C ILE A 20 23.67 2.25 -3.25
N VAL A 21 22.70 3.01 -2.77
CA VAL A 21 21.59 2.50 -1.94
C VAL A 21 20.27 2.78 -2.68
N GLU A 22 19.53 1.74 -2.93
CA GLU A 22 18.18 1.82 -3.51
C GLU A 22 17.17 1.21 -2.55
N ILE A 23 16.11 1.95 -2.26
CA ILE A 23 15.02 1.56 -1.37
C ILE A 23 13.74 1.55 -2.19
N LYS A 24 13.00 0.44 -2.16
CA LYS A 24 11.70 0.31 -2.83
C LYS A 24 10.68 -0.21 -1.81
N SER A 25 9.48 0.35 -1.83
CA SER A 25 8.37 -0.20 -1.05
C SER A 25 7.16 -0.49 -1.89
N VAL A 26 6.42 -1.52 -1.45
CA VAL A 26 5.12 -1.89 -1.99
C VAL A 26 4.12 -2.05 -0.86
N ASN A 27 2.84 -1.89 -1.18
CA ASN A 27 1.77 -2.08 -0.22
C ASN A 27 1.84 -3.49 0.38
N HIS A 28 1.91 -3.57 1.70
CA HIS A 28 1.86 -4.83 2.44
C HIS A 28 1.26 -4.61 3.83
N LYS A 29 0.54 -5.64 4.32
CA LYS A 29 -0.19 -5.58 5.61
C LYS A 29 0.72 -5.39 6.81
N TYR A 30 1.93 -5.95 6.78
CA TYR A 30 2.92 -5.92 7.85
C TYR A 30 4.16 -5.16 7.39
N SER A 31 4.98 -4.69 8.35
CA SER A 31 6.32 -4.20 8.05
C SER A 31 7.24 -5.38 7.80
N ASP A 32 7.74 -5.50 6.58
CA ASP A 32 8.71 -6.51 6.15
C ASP A 32 9.87 -5.82 5.45
N ILE A 33 11.06 -5.90 6.03
CA ILE A 33 12.26 -5.23 5.51
C ILE A 33 13.25 -6.29 5.06
N SER A 34 13.51 -6.36 3.78
CA SER A 34 14.49 -7.23 3.16
C SER A 34 15.69 -6.39 2.68
N ILE A 35 16.90 -6.74 3.14
CA ILE A 35 18.12 -6.01 2.79
C ILE A 35 19.04 -6.95 2.02
N LYS A 36 19.48 -6.51 0.84
CA LYS A 36 20.47 -7.23 0.03
C LYS A 36 21.79 -6.47 0.03
N LEU A 37 22.79 -7.08 0.64
CA LEU A 37 24.13 -6.53 0.84
C LEU A 37 25.19 -7.42 0.18
N PRO A 38 26.27 -6.84 -0.33
CA PRO A 38 27.49 -7.58 -0.65
C PRO A 38 28.08 -8.25 0.59
N ARG A 39 28.69 -9.44 0.43
CA ARG A 39 29.25 -10.23 1.55
C ARG A 39 30.23 -9.47 2.44
N ASN A 40 31.01 -8.58 1.84
CA ASN A 40 32.06 -7.81 2.53
C ASN A 40 31.55 -6.73 3.50
N ILE A 41 30.26 -6.32 3.37
CA ILE A 41 29.63 -5.33 4.26
C ILE A 41 28.39 -5.89 4.97
N MET A 42 28.22 -7.20 4.98
CA MET A 42 27.04 -7.87 5.58
C MET A 42 26.93 -7.60 7.09
N CYS A 43 28.05 -7.30 7.77
CA CYS A 43 28.07 -6.93 9.19
C CYS A 43 27.25 -5.67 9.52
N PHE A 44 26.91 -4.85 8.54
CA PHE A 44 26.13 -3.61 8.73
C PHE A 44 24.63 -3.78 8.54
N GLU A 45 24.14 -4.98 8.21
CA GLU A 45 22.71 -5.26 7.96
C GLU A 45 21.80 -4.77 9.09
N GLU A 46 22.11 -5.14 10.32
CA GLU A 46 21.34 -4.75 11.52
C GLU A 46 21.31 -3.22 11.72
N LYS A 47 22.43 -2.54 11.46
CA LYS A 47 22.52 -1.09 11.59
C LYS A 47 21.66 -0.39 10.53
N ILE A 48 21.70 -0.87 9.29
CA ILE A 48 20.88 -0.35 8.18
C ILE A 48 19.39 -0.59 8.47
N LYS A 49 19.05 -1.81 8.92
CA LYS A 49 17.67 -2.17 9.28
C LYS A 49 17.10 -1.24 10.35
N LYS A 50 17.90 -0.87 11.34
CA LYS A 50 17.49 0.06 12.39
C LYS A 50 17.20 1.46 11.85
N ILE A 51 18.02 1.99 10.94
CA ILE A 51 17.79 3.31 10.31
C ILE A 51 16.47 3.29 9.54
N ILE A 52 16.22 2.23 8.77
CA ILE A 52 15.02 2.10 7.93
C ILE A 52 13.77 1.93 8.80
N SER A 53 13.82 1.06 9.82
CA SER A 53 12.66 0.78 10.69
C SER A 53 12.18 1.99 11.49
N ASN A 54 13.07 2.95 11.77
CA ASN A 54 12.70 4.20 12.44
C ASN A 54 11.85 5.14 11.56
N ASN A 55 11.87 4.94 10.25
CA ASN A 55 11.19 5.82 9.29
C ASN A 55 9.98 5.16 8.59
N ILE A 56 9.78 3.85 8.80
CA ILE A 56 8.75 3.07 8.08
C ILE A 56 8.01 2.21 9.10
N SER A 57 6.69 2.43 9.21
CA SER A 57 5.83 1.70 10.14
C SER A 57 5.10 0.52 9.48
N ARG A 58 4.89 0.56 8.15
CA ARG A 58 4.14 -0.46 7.41
C ARG A 58 4.64 -0.57 5.96
N GLY A 59 4.39 -1.74 5.34
CA GLY A 59 4.77 -2.00 3.95
C GLY A 59 5.90 -3.01 3.85
N LYS A 60 6.06 -3.61 2.66
CA LYS A 60 7.24 -4.40 2.33
C LYS A 60 8.28 -3.51 1.68
N VAL A 61 9.48 -3.50 2.27
CA VAL A 61 10.59 -2.65 1.85
C VAL A 61 11.76 -3.52 1.42
N ASP A 62 12.15 -3.40 0.16
CA ASP A 62 13.33 -4.03 -0.38
C ASP A 62 14.44 -2.99 -0.51
N VAL A 63 15.59 -3.27 0.11
CA VAL A 63 16.78 -2.42 0.11
C VAL A 63 17.90 -3.13 -0.61
N PHE A 64 18.46 -2.46 -1.59
CA PHE A 64 19.60 -2.95 -2.36
C PHE A 64 20.79 -2.03 -2.12
N VAL A 65 21.89 -2.60 -1.63
CA VAL A 65 23.12 -1.85 -1.43
C VAL A 65 24.18 -2.43 -2.36
N THR A 66 24.78 -1.55 -3.15
CA THR A 66 25.96 -1.87 -3.96
C THR A 66 27.15 -1.14 -3.35
N PHE A 67 28.24 -1.86 -3.16
CA PHE A 67 29.50 -1.34 -2.64
C PHE A 67 30.65 -1.78 -3.52
N ASN A 68 31.33 -0.81 -4.12
CA ASN A 68 32.54 -1.01 -4.91
C ASN A 68 33.69 -0.29 -4.22
N ASN A 69 34.74 -1.03 -3.90
CA ASN A 69 35.98 -0.46 -3.36
C ASN A 69 37.09 -0.53 -4.44
N TYR A 70 37.46 0.63 -4.95
CA TYR A 70 38.53 0.80 -5.96
C TYR A 70 39.90 1.11 -5.32
N SER A 71 39.94 1.30 -3.97
CA SER A 71 41.21 1.52 -3.28
C SER A 71 42.02 0.22 -3.25
N GLU A 72 43.34 0.32 -3.37
CA GLU A 72 44.28 -0.79 -3.16
C GLU A 72 44.60 -0.99 -1.68
N GLU A 73 44.35 0.04 -0.85
CA GLU A 73 44.58 0.04 0.60
C GLU A 73 43.48 -0.75 1.34
N GLY A 74 43.90 -1.47 2.38
CA GLY A 74 42.95 -2.14 3.32
C GLY A 74 42.39 -3.48 2.85
N LYS A 75 42.87 -4.03 1.72
CA LYS A 75 42.45 -5.37 1.26
C LYS A 75 43.44 -6.42 1.75
N ASP A 76 43.19 -7.04 2.86
CA ASP A 76 43.95 -8.21 3.28
C ASP A 76 43.42 -9.47 2.57
N VAL A 77 44.32 -10.06 1.77
CA VAL A 77 44.07 -11.37 1.17
C VAL A 77 44.42 -12.45 2.20
N VAL A 78 43.41 -13.07 2.77
CA VAL A 78 43.59 -14.13 3.76
C VAL A 78 43.28 -15.49 3.14
N ILE A 79 44.22 -16.43 3.29
CA ILE A 79 44.02 -17.81 2.89
C ILE A 79 43.58 -18.61 4.11
N ASN A 80 42.42 -19.24 4.04
CA ASN A 80 41.96 -20.19 5.05
C ASN A 80 42.75 -21.50 4.92
N LYS A 81 43.88 -21.56 5.64
CA LYS A 81 44.81 -22.69 5.57
C LYS A 81 44.21 -24.01 6.00
N GLU A 82 43.31 -24.00 7.01
CA GLU A 82 42.65 -25.21 7.49
C GLU A 82 41.71 -25.79 6.43
N LEU A 83 40.88 -24.92 5.83
CA LEU A 83 39.95 -25.35 4.77
C LEU A 83 40.75 -25.79 3.51
N ALA A 84 41.80 -25.07 3.14
CA ALA A 84 42.68 -25.45 2.05
C ALA A 84 43.30 -26.83 2.26
N GLN A 85 43.78 -27.13 3.49
CA GLN A 85 44.31 -28.44 3.83
C GLN A 85 43.24 -29.55 3.77
N ASN A 86 42.06 -29.27 4.17
CA ASN A 86 40.94 -30.23 4.08
C ASN A 86 40.60 -30.56 2.61
N TYR A 87 40.54 -29.54 1.75
CA TYR A 87 40.39 -29.77 0.30
C TYR A 87 41.50 -30.62 -0.28
N ILE A 88 42.75 -30.32 0.06
CA ILE A 88 43.92 -31.09 -0.41
C ILE A 88 43.81 -32.55 0.05
N ASN A 89 43.44 -32.82 1.30
CA ASN A 89 43.33 -34.17 1.82
C ASN A 89 42.22 -34.96 1.09
N GLN A 90 41.05 -34.38 0.94
CA GLN A 90 39.93 -35.01 0.26
C GLN A 90 40.18 -35.25 -1.24
N LEU A 91 40.83 -34.33 -1.90
CA LEU A 91 41.20 -34.50 -3.32
C LEU A 91 42.25 -35.58 -3.52
N LYS A 92 43.21 -35.76 -2.58
CA LYS A 92 44.19 -36.84 -2.63
C LYS A 92 43.53 -38.22 -2.36
N GLU A 93 42.64 -38.30 -1.39
CA GLU A 93 41.88 -39.51 -1.10
C GLU A 93 41.04 -39.93 -2.33
N LEU A 94 40.33 -39.00 -2.93
CA LEU A 94 39.55 -39.24 -4.16
C LEU A 94 40.44 -39.72 -5.31
N ALA A 95 41.63 -39.11 -5.48
CA ALA A 95 42.58 -39.46 -6.55
C ALA A 95 43.10 -40.92 -6.33
N GLN A 96 43.46 -41.27 -5.11
CA GLN A 96 43.90 -42.63 -4.75
C GLN A 96 42.81 -43.71 -4.99
N GLU A 97 41.59 -43.43 -4.58
CA GLU A 97 40.45 -44.34 -4.76
C GLU A 97 40.11 -44.62 -6.22
N ASN A 98 40.31 -43.63 -7.08
CA ASN A 98 39.92 -43.71 -8.51
C ASN A 98 41.09 -43.83 -9.48
N GLY A 99 42.34 -43.94 -8.97
CA GLY A 99 43.54 -44.04 -9.81
C GLY A 99 43.83 -42.80 -10.69
N LEU A 100 43.47 -41.61 -10.17
CA LEU A 100 43.68 -40.33 -10.83
C LEU A 100 45.00 -39.68 -10.43
N ASP A 101 45.50 -38.73 -11.24
CA ASP A 101 46.71 -37.94 -10.91
C ASP A 101 46.43 -37.02 -9.71
N ASP A 102 47.33 -37.08 -8.68
CA ASP A 102 47.21 -36.34 -7.43
C ASP A 102 47.98 -35.01 -7.41
N LYS A 103 48.46 -34.53 -8.56
CA LYS A 103 49.22 -33.28 -8.69
C LYS A 103 48.30 -32.07 -8.54
N ILE A 104 48.11 -31.62 -7.30
CA ILE A 104 47.30 -30.45 -6.96
C ILE A 104 48.16 -29.18 -7.04
N ARG A 105 47.70 -28.19 -7.82
CA ARG A 105 48.39 -26.87 -7.93
C ARG A 105 47.77 -25.89 -6.95
N VAL A 106 48.62 -24.99 -6.40
CA VAL A 106 48.18 -23.92 -5.50
C VAL A 106 47.06 -23.07 -6.13
N THR A 107 47.17 -22.80 -7.45
CA THR A 107 46.16 -22.05 -8.22
C THR A 107 44.81 -22.74 -8.32
N GLU A 108 44.74 -24.05 -8.13
CA GLU A 108 43.48 -24.80 -8.09
C GLU A 108 42.83 -24.72 -6.73
N ILE A 109 43.64 -24.85 -5.67
CA ILE A 109 43.16 -24.73 -4.27
C ILE A 109 42.67 -23.32 -3.98
N THR A 110 43.31 -22.29 -4.46
CA THR A 110 42.91 -20.88 -4.25
C THR A 110 41.60 -20.53 -4.96
N LYS A 111 41.19 -21.32 -5.97
CA LYS A 111 39.87 -21.17 -6.65
C LYS A 111 38.72 -21.89 -5.94
N MET A 112 39.05 -22.76 -4.96
CA MET A 112 38.01 -23.46 -4.20
C MET A 112 37.22 -22.46 -3.32
N PRO A 113 35.91 -22.69 -3.13
CA PRO A 113 35.08 -21.79 -2.34
C PRO A 113 35.67 -21.54 -0.95
N ASP A 114 35.63 -20.29 -0.53
CA ASP A 114 36.00 -19.81 0.81
C ASP A 114 37.47 -20.08 1.24
N VAL A 115 38.34 -20.57 0.34
CA VAL A 115 39.77 -20.73 0.60
C VAL A 115 40.48 -19.38 0.56
N LEU A 116 40.18 -18.55 -0.43
CA LEU A 116 40.73 -17.20 -0.57
C LEU A 116 39.66 -16.19 -0.21
N GLN A 117 39.91 -15.41 0.85
CA GLN A 117 38.96 -14.42 1.37
C GLN A 117 39.63 -13.05 1.36
N LEU A 118 38.86 -12.03 0.94
CA LEU A 118 39.18 -10.64 1.14
C LEU A 118 38.59 -10.20 2.46
N LYS A 119 39.41 -9.86 3.45
CA LYS A 119 38.95 -9.28 4.72
C LYS A 119 39.17 -7.79 4.71
N ILE A 120 38.18 -7.06 5.21
CA ILE A 120 38.29 -5.64 5.53
C ILE A 120 38.87 -5.54 6.94
N GLN A 121 39.86 -4.68 7.16
CA GLN A 121 40.43 -4.44 8.49
C GLN A 121 39.38 -3.72 9.39
N ASP A 122 39.39 -4.01 10.68
CA ASP A 122 38.41 -3.46 11.64
C ASP A 122 38.47 -1.92 11.69
N ALA A 123 39.64 -1.31 11.58
CA ALA A 123 39.81 0.15 11.54
C ALA A 123 39.14 0.78 10.29
N GLU A 124 39.10 0.07 9.18
CA GLU A 124 38.41 0.48 7.96
C GLU A 124 36.91 0.30 8.04
N SER A 125 36.44 -0.67 8.81
CA SER A 125 35.04 -0.98 9.00
C SER A 125 34.25 0.22 9.55
N ASP A 126 34.79 0.97 10.50
CA ASP A 126 34.13 2.15 11.07
C ASP A 126 34.05 3.30 10.06
N VAL A 127 35.08 3.50 9.24
CA VAL A 127 35.08 4.52 8.17
C VAL A 127 34.02 4.15 7.10
N ILE A 128 34.03 2.89 6.66
CA ILE A 128 33.05 2.38 5.69
C ILE A 128 31.63 2.55 6.23
N TRP A 129 31.41 2.25 7.52
CA TRP A 129 30.11 2.47 8.14
C TRP A 129 29.67 3.93 8.10
N GLN A 130 30.53 4.88 8.48
CA GLN A 130 30.20 6.31 8.47
C GLN A 130 29.84 6.83 7.08
N GLU A 131 30.54 6.34 6.05
CA GLU A 131 30.28 6.68 4.65
C GLU A 131 28.96 6.06 4.17
N LEU A 132 28.75 4.78 4.46
CA LEU A 132 27.53 4.04 4.12
C LEU A 132 26.30 4.62 4.85
N GLU A 133 26.42 4.98 6.12
CA GLU A 133 25.35 5.60 6.92
C GLU A 133 24.85 6.89 6.28
N LYS A 134 25.76 7.73 5.76
CA LYS A 134 25.37 8.96 5.04
C LYS A 134 24.55 8.62 3.80
N CYS A 135 25.02 7.66 2.99
CA CYS A 135 24.33 7.23 1.78
C CYS A 135 22.97 6.60 2.09
N VAL A 136 22.87 5.74 3.12
CA VAL A 136 21.61 5.15 3.57
C VAL A 136 20.65 6.22 4.06
N THR A 137 21.13 7.17 4.86
CA THR A 137 20.28 8.25 5.40
C THR A 137 19.73 9.14 4.28
N GLU A 138 20.54 9.47 3.29
CA GLU A 138 20.11 10.24 2.13
C GLU A 138 19.09 9.46 1.29
N ALA A 139 19.31 8.17 1.04
CA ALA A 139 18.37 7.32 0.34
C ALA A 139 17.02 7.22 1.08
N VAL A 140 17.03 7.12 2.42
CA VAL A 140 15.83 7.12 3.25
C VAL A 140 15.11 8.47 3.17
N ASN A 141 15.83 9.59 3.21
CA ASN A 141 15.22 10.92 3.07
C ASN A 141 14.52 11.09 1.71
N ASN A 142 15.19 10.73 0.63
CA ASN A 142 14.62 10.77 -0.73
C ASN A 142 13.39 9.85 -0.85
N PHE A 143 13.44 8.68 -0.21
CA PHE A 143 12.34 7.74 -0.16
C PHE A 143 11.12 8.31 0.63
N VAL A 144 11.35 8.93 1.78
CA VAL A 144 10.29 9.54 2.59
C VAL A 144 9.66 10.73 1.86
N GLU A 145 10.48 11.60 1.26
CA GLU A 145 10.02 12.74 0.48
C GLU A 145 9.11 12.31 -0.69
N MET A 146 9.54 11.29 -1.44
CA MET A 146 8.73 10.74 -2.53
C MET A 146 7.37 10.23 -2.02
N ARG A 147 7.34 9.50 -0.89
CA ARG A 147 6.10 9.01 -0.29
C ARG A 147 5.17 10.13 0.18
N GLU A 148 5.74 11.24 0.67
CA GLU A 148 4.96 12.42 1.07
C GLU A 148 4.34 13.13 -0.14
N VAL A 149 5.10 13.31 -1.21
CA VAL A 149 4.61 13.91 -2.46
C VAL A 149 3.51 13.04 -3.08
N GLU A 150 3.72 11.73 -3.15
CA GLU A 150 2.73 10.80 -3.68
C GLU A 150 1.49 10.72 -2.79
N GLY A 151 1.68 10.71 -1.47
CA GLY A 151 0.58 10.73 -0.50
C GLY A 151 -0.31 11.96 -0.62
N GLU A 152 0.28 13.14 -0.88
CA GLU A 152 -0.51 14.36 -1.11
C GLU A 152 -1.29 14.30 -2.44
N ARG A 153 -0.72 13.71 -3.50
CA ARG A 153 -1.46 13.48 -4.76
C ARG A 153 -2.65 12.55 -4.57
N ILE A 154 -2.47 11.45 -3.85
CA ILE A 154 -3.56 10.51 -3.52
C ILE A 154 -4.63 11.21 -2.70
N LYS A 155 -4.25 12.05 -1.73
CA LYS A 155 -5.20 12.84 -0.94
C LYS A 155 -6.07 13.73 -1.83
N GLN A 156 -5.50 14.45 -2.78
CA GLN A 156 -6.24 15.31 -3.70
C GLN A 156 -7.17 14.52 -4.62
N ASP A 157 -6.74 13.35 -5.10
CA ASP A 157 -7.60 12.44 -5.87
C ASP A 157 -8.79 11.95 -5.04
N LEU A 158 -8.55 11.53 -3.79
CA LEU A 158 -9.60 11.10 -2.87
C LEU A 158 -10.61 12.22 -2.56
N LEU A 159 -10.15 13.47 -2.40
CA LEU A 159 -11.02 14.62 -2.22
C LEU A 159 -11.89 14.87 -3.45
N THR A 160 -11.34 14.72 -4.64
CA THR A 160 -12.10 14.85 -5.88
C THR A 160 -13.16 13.76 -6.01
N ARG A 161 -12.81 12.51 -5.72
CA ARG A 161 -13.74 11.37 -5.78
C ARG A 161 -14.87 11.49 -4.74
N ILE A 162 -14.56 11.89 -3.52
CA ILE A 162 -15.59 12.06 -2.48
C ILE A 162 -16.53 13.23 -2.80
N ASN A 163 -16.06 14.28 -3.47
CA ASN A 163 -16.91 15.35 -3.96
C ASN A 163 -17.87 14.87 -5.06
N ASN A 164 -17.43 13.96 -5.93
CA ASN A 164 -18.29 13.31 -6.90
C ASN A 164 -19.40 12.48 -6.21
N VAL A 165 -19.05 11.69 -5.18
CA VAL A 165 -20.03 10.94 -4.40
C VAL A 165 -21.07 11.88 -3.77
N GLU A 166 -20.65 13.01 -3.20
CA GLU A 166 -21.57 14.02 -2.64
C GLU A 166 -22.51 14.60 -3.69
N SER A 167 -22.02 14.87 -4.90
CA SER A 167 -22.84 15.34 -6.01
C SER A 167 -23.92 14.32 -6.39
N LEU A 168 -23.56 13.03 -6.48
CA LEU A 168 -24.50 11.94 -6.75
C LEU A 168 -25.56 11.79 -5.63
N VAL A 169 -25.14 11.93 -4.36
CA VAL A 169 -26.05 11.93 -3.19
C VAL A 169 -27.06 13.09 -3.29
N ASN A 170 -26.61 14.27 -3.68
CA ASN A 170 -27.49 15.42 -3.88
C ASN A 170 -28.44 15.21 -5.07
N SER A 171 -28.00 14.53 -6.12
CA SER A 171 -28.85 14.15 -7.25
C SER A 171 -29.96 13.17 -6.82
N ILE A 172 -29.65 12.19 -5.97
CA ILE A 172 -30.67 11.30 -5.40
C ILE A 172 -31.68 12.10 -4.58
N PHE A 173 -31.21 12.98 -3.68
CA PHE A 173 -32.10 13.83 -2.89
C PHE A 173 -33.07 14.64 -3.76
N SER A 174 -32.59 15.23 -4.85
CA SER A 174 -33.44 15.97 -5.80
C SER A 174 -34.47 15.07 -6.48
N ASN A 175 -34.13 13.82 -6.80
CA ASN A 175 -35.02 12.86 -7.45
C ASN A 175 -36.02 12.20 -6.49
N THR A 176 -35.82 12.31 -5.18
CA THR A 176 -36.79 11.83 -4.18
C THR A 176 -37.92 12.83 -3.89
N THR A 177 -37.68 14.10 -4.21
CA THR A 177 -38.70 15.15 -4.05
C THR A 177 -39.88 14.90 -4.99
N GLY A 178 -41.12 14.91 -4.47
CA GLY A 178 -42.33 14.71 -5.25
C GLY A 178 -42.73 13.24 -5.53
N LEU A 179 -41.94 12.26 -5.04
CA LEU A 179 -42.23 10.83 -5.24
C LEU A 179 -43.59 10.40 -4.68
N ILE A 180 -43.93 10.90 -3.51
CA ILE A 180 -45.21 10.55 -2.83
C ILE A 180 -46.36 11.15 -3.60
N GLU A 181 -46.27 12.41 -4.04
CA GLU A 181 -47.28 13.10 -4.82
C GLU A 181 -47.53 12.40 -6.16
N GLU A 182 -46.44 12.03 -6.88
CA GLU A 182 -46.57 11.25 -8.12
C GLU A 182 -47.27 9.90 -7.89
N TYR A 183 -46.94 9.22 -6.79
CA TYR A 183 -47.55 7.95 -6.44
C TYR A 183 -49.04 8.11 -6.15
N VAL A 184 -49.44 9.11 -5.38
CA VAL A 184 -50.85 9.41 -5.05
C VAL A 184 -51.67 9.64 -6.31
N VAL A 185 -51.16 10.44 -7.25
CA VAL A 185 -51.84 10.69 -8.54
C VAL A 185 -52.02 9.37 -9.32
N LYS A 186 -50.96 8.60 -9.50
CA LYS A 186 -51.01 7.32 -10.22
C LYS A 186 -51.94 6.30 -9.54
N LEU A 187 -51.94 6.26 -8.21
CA LEU A 187 -52.80 5.33 -7.46
C LEU A 187 -54.27 5.70 -7.62
N ARG A 188 -54.63 6.98 -7.55
CA ARG A 188 -56.00 7.45 -7.79
C ARG A 188 -56.49 7.13 -9.21
N GLU A 189 -55.65 7.40 -10.22
CA GLU A 189 -55.97 7.07 -11.61
C GLU A 189 -56.18 5.55 -11.78
N ARG A 190 -55.33 4.73 -11.21
CA ARG A 190 -55.43 3.27 -11.29
C ARG A 190 -56.69 2.71 -10.61
N ILE A 191 -57.07 3.29 -9.46
CA ILE A 191 -58.32 2.91 -8.76
C ILE A 191 -59.53 3.26 -9.63
N LYS A 192 -59.56 4.45 -10.24
CA LYS A 192 -60.63 4.87 -11.13
C LYS A 192 -60.77 3.97 -12.36
N GLU A 193 -59.68 3.57 -12.98
CA GLU A 193 -59.67 2.62 -14.10
C GLU A 193 -60.24 1.26 -13.72
N ILE A 194 -59.85 0.72 -12.57
CA ILE A 194 -60.22 -0.65 -12.13
C ILE A 194 -61.68 -0.70 -11.64
N LEU A 195 -62.07 0.25 -10.83
CA LEU A 195 -63.38 0.23 -10.19
C LEU A 195 -64.49 0.88 -11.02
N SER A 196 -64.15 1.61 -12.08
CA SER A 196 -65.07 2.37 -12.92
C SER A 196 -65.99 3.30 -12.09
N THR A 197 -65.55 3.73 -10.89
CA THR A 197 -66.26 4.62 -9.99
C THR A 197 -65.30 5.70 -9.47
N ASP A 198 -65.83 6.88 -9.16
CA ASP A 198 -65.09 7.97 -8.53
C ASP A 198 -65.11 7.88 -6.99
N VAL A 199 -65.74 6.84 -6.41
CA VAL A 199 -65.84 6.67 -4.96
C VAL A 199 -64.58 5.93 -4.46
N VAL A 200 -63.68 6.66 -3.87
CA VAL A 200 -62.47 6.14 -3.24
C VAL A 200 -62.64 6.18 -1.72
N ASP A 201 -62.30 5.08 -1.03
CA ASP A 201 -62.20 5.07 0.43
C ASP A 201 -60.91 5.83 0.83
N GLU A 202 -61.05 7.09 1.21
CA GLU A 202 -59.95 7.98 1.57
C GLU A 202 -59.14 7.46 2.78
N ALA A 203 -59.75 6.72 3.70
CA ALA A 203 -59.04 6.15 4.84
C ALA A 203 -58.06 5.03 4.41
N ARG A 204 -58.50 4.17 3.51
CA ARG A 204 -57.65 3.12 2.92
C ARG A 204 -56.56 3.71 2.04
N LEU A 205 -56.91 4.71 1.23
CA LEU A 205 -55.91 5.43 0.40
C LEU A 205 -54.82 6.06 1.25
N ALA A 206 -55.19 6.74 2.36
CA ALA A 206 -54.24 7.33 3.28
C ALA A 206 -53.29 6.26 3.91
N GLN A 207 -53.82 5.10 4.28
CA GLN A 207 -53.01 4.00 4.80
C GLN A 207 -51.98 3.50 3.77
N GLU A 208 -52.39 3.29 2.53
CA GLU A 208 -51.46 2.87 1.44
C GLU A 208 -50.39 3.91 1.16
N ILE A 209 -50.73 5.20 1.20
CA ILE A 209 -49.78 6.29 1.01
C ILE A 209 -48.71 6.28 2.12
N VAL A 210 -49.12 6.10 3.39
CA VAL A 210 -48.21 6.01 4.53
C VAL A 210 -47.26 4.79 4.38
N ILE A 211 -47.82 3.62 4.07
CA ILE A 211 -47.01 2.41 3.87
C ILE A 211 -46.00 2.60 2.70
N TYR A 212 -46.43 3.25 1.62
CA TYR A 212 -45.57 3.53 0.49
C TYR A 212 -44.48 4.54 0.87
N ALA A 213 -44.83 5.63 1.55
CA ALA A 213 -43.88 6.65 2.03
C ALA A 213 -42.79 6.04 2.92
N ASP A 214 -43.18 5.17 3.87
CA ASP A 214 -42.22 4.47 4.72
C ASP A 214 -41.26 3.55 3.93
N LYS A 215 -41.83 2.83 2.93
CA LYS A 215 -41.01 1.93 2.09
C LYS A 215 -40.02 2.64 1.21
N CYS A 216 -40.33 3.81 0.65
CA CYS A 216 -39.48 4.53 -0.26
C CYS A 216 -38.66 5.66 0.39
N SER A 217 -38.86 5.91 1.70
CA SER A 217 -38.08 6.90 2.43
C SER A 217 -36.59 6.51 2.50
N VAL A 218 -35.75 7.38 1.98
CA VAL A 218 -34.27 7.25 1.99
C VAL A 218 -33.58 8.43 2.67
N GLU A 219 -34.35 9.27 3.38
CA GLU A 219 -33.81 10.50 3.99
C GLU A 219 -32.81 10.21 5.09
N GLU A 220 -33.02 9.16 5.88
CA GLU A 220 -32.10 8.74 6.93
C GLU A 220 -30.78 8.28 6.34
N GLU A 221 -30.81 7.43 5.31
CA GLU A 221 -29.65 6.92 4.61
C GLU A 221 -28.85 8.05 3.94
N LEU A 222 -29.52 9.00 3.31
CA LEU A 222 -28.90 10.18 2.72
C LEU A 222 -28.22 11.06 3.78
N THR A 223 -28.87 11.25 4.94
CA THR A 223 -28.30 12.01 6.05
C THR A 223 -27.07 11.33 6.64
N ARG A 224 -27.13 10.00 6.82
CA ARG A 224 -25.98 9.20 7.27
C ARG A 224 -24.83 9.26 6.27
N LEU A 225 -25.13 9.11 4.97
CA LEU A 225 -24.14 9.14 3.92
C LEU A 225 -23.42 10.50 3.85
N ARG A 226 -24.14 11.62 3.99
CA ARG A 226 -23.54 12.97 4.12
C ARG A 226 -22.66 13.10 5.36
N SER A 227 -23.08 12.52 6.49
CA SER A 227 -22.26 12.50 7.71
C SER A 227 -20.95 11.72 7.50
N HIS A 228 -21.01 10.56 6.85
CA HIS A 228 -19.83 9.75 6.53
C HIS A 228 -18.88 10.46 5.56
N ILE A 229 -19.41 11.17 4.54
CA ILE A 229 -18.61 12.01 3.63
C ILE A 229 -17.85 13.09 4.41
N SER A 230 -18.53 13.78 5.34
CA SER A 230 -17.88 14.80 6.19
C SER A 230 -16.79 14.21 7.08
N GLN A 231 -17.04 13.05 7.70
CA GLN A 231 -16.06 12.33 8.51
C GLN A 231 -14.86 11.87 7.65
N PHE A 232 -15.10 11.39 6.44
CA PHE A 232 -14.04 10.99 5.50
C PHE A 232 -13.10 12.16 5.20
N ARG A 233 -13.65 13.35 4.88
CA ARG A 233 -12.85 14.57 4.68
C ARG A 233 -12.01 14.93 5.91
N SER A 234 -12.61 14.87 7.10
CA SER A 234 -11.90 15.16 8.36
C SER A 234 -10.74 14.18 8.59
N LEU A 235 -10.91 12.90 8.27
CA LEU A 235 -9.84 11.90 8.40
C LEU A 235 -8.69 12.16 7.44
N LEU A 236 -8.96 12.64 6.22
CA LEU A 236 -7.90 13.02 5.26
C LEU A 236 -7.03 14.19 5.74
N GLU A 237 -7.53 15.04 6.66
CA GLU A 237 -6.76 16.14 7.24
C GLU A 237 -5.94 15.72 8.48
N THR A 238 -6.21 14.56 9.05
CA THR A 238 -5.53 14.07 10.25
C THR A 238 -4.13 13.57 9.92
N LYS A 239 -3.17 13.78 10.82
CA LYS A 239 -1.80 13.27 10.70
C LYS A 239 -1.61 11.86 11.26
N GLU A 240 -2.66 11.24 11.76
CA GLU A 240 -2.64 9.88 12.33
C GLU A 240 -2.79 8.81 11.25
N LEU A 241 -2.50 7.56 11.61
CA LEU A 241 -2.74 6.40 10.76
C LEU A 241 -4.25 6.16 10.59
N VAL A 242 -4.78 6.56 9.45
CA VAL A 242 -6.25 6.62 9.24
C VAL A 242 -6.81 5.45 8.43
N GLY A 243 -5.98 4.61 7.81
CA GLY A 243 -6.41 3.58 6.86
C GLY A 243 -7.56 2.69 7.36
N LYS A 244 -7.48 2.15 8.59
CA LYS A 244 -8.54 1.30 9.16
C LYS A 244 -9.84 2.07 9.43
N ARG A 245 -9.74 3.34 9.82
CA ARG A 245 -10.93 4.18 10.11
C ARG A 245 -11.64 4.55 8.81
N ILE A 246 -10.87 4.80 7.76
CA ILE A 246 -11.40 5.08 6.42
C ILE A 246 -12.06 3.81 5.84
N ASP A 247 -11.42 2.64 5.95
CA ASP A 247 -12.02 1.37 5.53
C ASP A 247 -13.38 1.12 6.20
N PHE A 248 -13.50 1.42 7.49
CA PHE A 248 -14.78 1.30 8.22
C PHE A 248 -15.83 2.28 7.65
N LEU A 249 -15.48 3.54 7.43
CA LEU A 249 -16.39 4.52 6.83
C LEU A 249 -16.86 4.10 5.42
N ILE A 250 -15.95 3.56 4.61
CA ILE A 250 -16.28 3.04 3.28
C ILE A 250 -17.31 1.90 3.37
N GLN A 251 -17.19 1.01 4.36
CA GLN A 251 -18.17 -0.06 4.59
C GLN A 251 -19.54 0.50 4.98
N GLU A 252 -19.58 1.49 5.86
CA GLU A 252 -20.85 2.14 6.25
C GLU A 252 -21.46 2.90 5.05
N MET A 253 -20.65 3.63 4.27
CA MET A 253 -21.15 4.28 3.05
C MET A 253 -21.73 3.28 2.05
N ASN A 254 -21.09 2.13 1.85
CA ASN A 254 -21.61 1.05 1.02
C ASN A 254 -22.93 0.48 1.56
N ARG A 255 -23.05 0.35 2.88
CA ARG A 255 -24.27 -0.11 3.55
C ARG A 255 -25.43 0.83 3.29
N GLU A 256 -25.25 2.14 3.52
CA GLU A 256 -26.29 3.14 3.28
C GLU A 256 -26.68 3.17 1.78
N THR A 257 -25.71 3.10 0.89
CA THR A 257 -25.97 3.07 -0.56
C THR A 257 -26.77 1.83 -0.99
N ASN A 258 -26.47 0.65 -0.43
CA ASN A 258 -27.26 -0.57 -0.70
C ASN A 258 -28.71 -0.43 -0.20
N THR A 259 -28.91 0.21 0.95
CA THR A 259 -30.25 0.46 1.49
C THR A 259 -31.03 1.43 0.59
N ILE A 260 -30.39 2.50 0.11
CA ILE A 260 -30.99 3.43 -0.86
C ILE A 260 -31.40 2.68 -2.14
N ALA A 261 -30.51 1.84 -2.69
CA ALA A 261 -30.83 1.05 -3.88
C ALA A 261 -32.01 0.10 -3.67
N SER A 262 -32.10 -0.55 -2.51
CA SER A 262 -33.16 -1.49 -2.20
C SER A 262 -34.52 -0.84 -1.94
N LYS A 263 -34.54 0.40 -1.42
CA LYS A 263 -35.74 1.21 -1.19
C LYS A 263 -36.18 1.99 -2.42
N SER A 264 -35.32 2.06 -3.45
CA SER A 264 -35.59 2.84 -4.66
C SER A 264 -36.74 2.28 -5.47
N VAL A 265 -37.66 3.16 -5.84
CA VAL A 265 -38.82 2.86 -6.73
C VAL A 265 -38.65 3.48 -8.12
N LYS A 266 -37.69 4.38 -8.31
CA LYS A 266 -37.34 4.99 -9.60
C LYS A 266 -36.02 4.42 -10.14
N LEU A 267 -35.97 4.10 -11.42
CA LEU A 267 -34.78 3.55 -12.09
C LEU A 267 -33.60 4.52 -12.01
N GLU A 268 -33.88 5.83 -12.10
CA GLU A 268 -32.88 6.88 -12.01
C GLU A 268 -32.15 6.87 -10.66
N ILE A 269 -32.89 6.67 -9.54
CA ILE A 269 -32.29 6.59 -8.20
C ILE A 269 -31.47 5.31 -8.07
N THR A 270 -31.97 4.19 -8.61
CA THR A 270 -31.21 2.92 -8.63
C THR A 270 -29.89 3.06 -9.40
N ASN A 271 -29.91 3.71 -10.57
CA ASN A 271 -28.70 3.96 -11.35
C ASN A 271 -27.70 4.85 -10.62
N LEU A 272 -28.17 5.95 -9.99
CA LEU A 272 -27.33 6.82 -9.17
C LEU A 272 -26.72 6.07 -7.98
N ALA A 273 -27.48 5.18 -7.34
CA ALA A 273 -26.94 4.36 -6.24
C ALA A 273 -25.85 3.38 -6.73
N ILE A 274 -25.98 2.82 -7.93
CA ILE A 274 -24.95 1.99 -8.55
C ILE A 274 -23.69 2.83 -8.85
N GLU A 275 -23.85 4.04 -9.38
CA GLU A 275 -22.73 4.96 -9.63
C GLU A 275 -22.01 5.32 -8.33
N ILE A 276 -22.74 5.62 -7.25
CA ILE A 276 -22.17 5.88 -5.92
C ILE A 276 -21.36 4.66 -5.46
N LYS A 277 -21.90 3.45 -5.59
CA LYS A 277 -21.23 2.22 -5.18
C LYS A 277 -19.92 2.01 -5.94
N THR A 278 -19.91 2.26 -7.25
CA THR A 278 -18.70 2.19 -8.07
C THR A 278 -17.67 3.22 -7.61
N ALA A 279 -18.09 4.48 -7.40
CA ALA A 279 -17.21 5.54 -6.93
C ALA A 279 -16.63 5.25 -5.52
N ILE A 280 -17.40 4.64 -4.64
CA ILE A 280 -16.93 4.22 -3.30
C ILE A 280 -15.89 3.09 -3.41
N GLU A 281 -16.06 2.13 -4.32
CA GLU A 281 -15.07 1.06 -4.53
C GLU A 281 -13.77 1.61 -5.11
N ASP A 282 -13.83 2.56 -6.05
CA ASP A 282 -12.66 3.27 -6.56
C ASP A 282 -11.90 4.01 -5.44
N ILE A 283 -12.63 4.65 -4.51
CA ILE A 283 -12.05 5.28 -3.31
C ILE A 283 -11.36 4.22 -2.45
N ARG A 284 -11.99 3.07 -2.24
CA ARG A 284 -11.46 1.98 -1.43
C ARG A 284 -10.12 1.45 -1.96
N GLU A 285 -10.00 1.27 -3.27
CA GLU A 285 -8.75 0.84 -3.90
C GLU A 285 -7.61 1.85 -3.65
N GLN A 286 -7.90 3.15 -3.77
CA GLN A 286 -6.90 4.19 -3.51
C GLN A 286 -6.50 4.27 -2.02
N VAL A 287 -7.44 4.10 -1.10
CA VAL A 287 -7.18 4.09 0.35
C VAL A 287 -6.25 2.96 0.77
N GLN A 288 -6.23 1.84 0.05
CA GLN A 288 -5.27 0.76 0.32
C GLN A 288 -3.81 1.15 0.09
N ASN A 289 -3.54 2.23 -0.63
CA ASN A 289 -2.20 2.70 -0.97
C ASN A 289 -1.68 3.80 -0.02
N ILE A 290 -2.42 4.16 1.03
CA ILE A 290 -2.05 5.21 1.97
C ILE A 290 -1.81 4.70 3.39
N GLU A 291 -0.90 5.43 4.09
CA GLU A 291 -0.51 5.25 5.48
C GLU A 291 -0.74 6.54 6.27
#